data_04e325aa0f808a6e7cccc9fe4c0fdeda
#
_entry.id   04e325aa0f808a6e7cccc9fe4c0fdeda
#
_cell.length_a   1.000
_cell.length_b   1.000
_cell.length_c   1.000
_cell.angle_alpha   90.00
_cell.angle_beta   90.00
_cell.angle_gamma   90.00
#
_symmetry.space_group_name_H-M   'P 1'
#
loop_
_entity.id
_entity.type
_entity.pdbx_description
1 polymer ?
#
loop_
_entity_poly.entity_id
_entity_poly.type
_entity_poly.pdbx_seq_one_letter_code
_entity_poly.pdbx_strand_id
1 'polypeptide(L)'
;MQIEEIKISDIENHPKNPKQHPENQIRLIQKSIERFGWTNPVILDKNNRILAGHARVKAAIEKGYDTIPAIRTELTGDEADAYLLADNRLSDIAPYDRDILAELLSDLPKDLAEITGFDQVQVDALLSGEDIPDIDKFISDSQPENQRVCESDEFFEPENINTDIKYGDIVEIEKIKLICGDSTDSTIISKLLNGNVPELLFFDPPYESEELWQCQIKTDKSIVFSDSKHIKNAMMVAMQYQYIYEFVWDTVLSWYLENRPICRHRSAFICMDEPGYNSDACVINDGKSRKASKRNTNLGTYTYEPLDEGLVRLTTVFQYGKNKLPAEHGKPIEWITPLIAGCNAQSVIDPFAGSGATAISCIQLGIPCFLIEKSPDKCQLISDRVIAYLKR
;
A
#
# COMPACT_ATOMS: atom_id res chain seq x y z
N MET A 1 -25.83 12.18 36.31
CA MET A 1 -26.03 11.99 34.87
C MET A 1 -27.01 10.87 34.68
N GLN A 2 -28.06 11.06 33.89
CA GLN A 2 -29.05 10.02 33.59
C GLN A 2 -28.89 9.62 32.12
N ILE A 3 -29.04 8.31 31.85
CA ILE A 3 -29.10 7.81 30.46
C ILE A 3 -30.54 7.99 30.00
N GLU A 4 -30.70 8.57 28.82
CA GLU A 4 -31.98 8.82 28.16
C GLU A 4 -31.95 8.23 26.74
N GLU A 5 -33.13 7.77 26.27
CA GLU A 5 -33.30 7.34 24.89
C GLU A 5 -33.59 8.56 24.01
N ILE A 6 -32.69 8.83 23.05
CA ILE A 6 -32.81 9.97 22.15
C ILE A 6 -33.02 9.47 20.72
N LYS A 7 -33.90 10.13 19.98
CA LYS A 7 -34.11 9.84 18.56
C LYS A 7 -32.86 10.27 17.78
N ILE A 8 -32.40 9.42 16.89
CA ILE A 8 -31.23 9.70 16.04
C ILE A 8 -31.46 10.93 15.17
N SER A 9 -32.70 11.18 14.75
CA SER A 9 -33.10 12.39 14.00
C SER A 9 -32.82 13.71 14.75
N ASP A 10 -32.73 13.65 16.07
CA ASP A 10 -32.55 14.82 16.93
C ASP A 10 -31.09 15.06 17.33
N ILE A 11 -30.19 14.23 16.81
CA ILE A 11 -28.75 14.26 17.11
C ILE A 11 -28.00 14.95 15.97
N GLU A 12 -27.11 15.87 16.31
CA GLU A 12 -26.24 16.58 15.36
C GLU A 12 -24.78 16.13 15.49
N ASN A 13 -24.12 15.94 14.33
CA ASN A 13 -22.68 15.74 14.33
C ASN A 13 -21.94 17.00 14.79
N HIS A 14 -20.88 16.81 15.58
CA HIS A 14 -20.03 17.94 15.97
C HIS A 14 -19.21 18.40 14.74
N PRO A 15 -19.31 19.68 14.32
CA PRO A 15 -18.71 20.16 13.06
C PRO A 15 -17.17 20.16 13.08
N LYS A 16 -16.56 20.12 14.26
CA LYS A 16 -15.11 20.10 14.45
C LYS A 16 -14.55 18.73 14.84
N ASN A 17 -15.32 17.64 14.70
CA ASN A 17 -14.78 16.31 15.02
C ASN A 17 -13.65 15.94 14.03
N PRO A 18 -12.39 15.79 14.51
CA PRO A 18 -11.27 15.48 13.62
C PRO A 18 -11.13 13.98 13.33
N LYS A 19 -11.84 13.11 14.08
CA LYS A 19 -11.67 11.65 13.98
C LYS A 19 -12.52 11.10 12.85
N GLN A 20 -11.89 10.36 11.94
CA GLN A 20 -12.56 9.63 10.86
C GLN A 20 -12.83 8.21 11.31
N HIS A 21 -13.94 7.65 10.87
CA HIS A 21 -14.38 6.31 11.25
C HIS A 21 -14.49 5.44 10.01
N PRO A 22 -13.52 4.54 9.75
CA PRO A 22 -13.55 3.64 8.59
C PRO A 22 -14.67 2.60 8.72
N GLU A 23 -15.12 2.06 7.58
CA GLU A 23 -16.26 1.14 7.51
C GLU A 23 -16.04 -0.15 8.31
N ASN A 24 -14.80 -0.68 8.33
CA ASN A 24 -14.48 -1.86 9.14
C ASN A 24 -14.71 -1.62 10.63
N GLN A 25 -14.32 -0.42 11.15
CA GLN A 25 -14.59 -0.03 12.53
C GLN A 25 -16.11 0.04 12.78
N ILE A 26 -16.87 0.62 11.86
CA ILE A 26 -18.33 0.70 11.99
C ILE A 26 -18.95 -0.70 12.06
N ARG A 27 -18.52 -1.63 11.19
CA ARG A 27 -18.97 -3.03 11.20
C ARG A 27 -18.63 -3.75 12.52
N LEU A 28 -17.45 -3.52 13.07
CA LEU A 28 -17.07 -4.08 14.39
C LEU A 28 -17.93 -3.53 15.52
N ILE A 29 -18.21 -2.22 15.51
CA ILE A 29 -19.11 -1.60 16.46
C ILE A 29 -20.54 -2.14 16.32
N GLN A 30 -21.03 -2.36 15.10
CA GLN A 30 -22.33 -2.99 14.86
C GLN A 30 -22.40 -4.39 15.45
N LYS A 31 -21.39 -5.25 15.20
CA LYS A 31 -21.28 -6.59 15.80
C LYS A 31 -21.23 -6.52 17.33
N SER A 32 -20.48 -5.57 17.88
CA SER A 32 -20.37 -5.36 19.32
C SER A 32 -21.71 -4.96 19.94
N ILE A 33 -22.43 -4.03 19.34
CA ILE A 33 -23.78 -3.61 19.81
C ILE A 33 -24.76 -4.77 19.70
N GLU A 34 -24.74 -5.57 18.65
CA GLU A 34 -25.60 -6.75 18.50
C GLU A 34 -25.32 -7.82 19.55
N ARG A 35 -24.05 -8.03 19.90
CA ARG A 35 -23.66 -9.10 20.82
C ARG A 35 -23.80 -8.70 22.28
N PHE A 36 -23.40 -7.49 22.64
CA PHE A 36 -23.30 -7.03 24.03
C PHE A 36 -24.34 -5.97 24.40
N GLY A 37 -25.13 -5.50 23.42
CA GLY A 37 -26.04 -4.37 23.62
C GLY A 37 -25.31 -3.04 23.72
N TRP A 38 -26.02 -2.00 24.06
CA TRP A 38 -25.50 -0.66 24.28
C TRP A 38 -24.81 -0.56 25.66
N THR A 39 -23.55 -0.94 25.73
CA THR A 39 -22.76 -0.88 26.98
C THR A 39 -22.21 0.52 27.26
N ASN A 40 -21.99 1.33 26.21
CA ASN A 40 -21.49 2.70 26.31
C ASN A 40 -22.47 3.67 25.65
N PRO A 41 -23.13 4.58 26.38
CA PRO A 41 -24.02 5.59 25.81
C PRO A 41 -23.24 6.63 25.00
N VAL A 42 -23.92 7.34 24.11
CA VAL A 42 -23.38 8.49 23.38
C VAL A 42 -23.39 9.70 24.32
N ILE A 43 -22.36 10.54 24.27
CA ILE A 43 -22.28 11.78 25.05
C ILE A 43 -22.65 12.95 24.14
N LEU A 44 -23.63 13.73 24.58
CA LEU A 44 -24.13 14.90 23.83
C LEU A 44 -23.91 16.18 24.65
N ASP A 45 -23.72 17.29 23.93
CA ASP A 45 -23.84 18.62 24.54
C ASP A 45 -25.33 18.98 24.78
N LYS A 46 -25.57 20.16 25.36
CA LYS A 46 -26.94 20.65 25.59
C LYS A 46 -27.75 20.89 24.32
N ASN A 47 -27.11 20.98 23.16
CA ASN A 47 -27.73 21.22 21.85
C ASN A 47 -27.85 19.92 21.01
N ASN A 48 -27.71 18.75 21.62
CA ASN A 48 -27.69 17.44 20.97
C ASN A 48 -26.53 17.19 20.02
N ARG A 49 -25.43 17.93 20.12
CA ARG A 49 -24.24 17.65 19.33
C ARG A 49 -23.41 16.56 19.98
N ILE A 50 -22.89 15.66 19.18
CA ILE A 50 -22.10 14.53 19.66
C ILE A 50 -20.74 15.02 20.18
N LEU A 51 -20.43 14.75 21.43
CA LEU A 51 -19.11 14.98 22.03
C LEU A 51 -18.29 13.67 22.06
N ALA A 52 -18.95 12.51 22.29
CA ALA A 52 -18.32 11.19 22.26
C ALA A 52 -19.24 10.14 21.66
N GLY A 53 -18.72 9.24 20.84
CA GLY A 53 -19.46 8.14 20.24
C GLY A 53 -19.96 8.36 18.81
N HIS A 54 -19.34 9.21 18.04
CA HIS A 54 -19.67 9.44 16.62
C HIS A 54 -19.78 8.15 15.80
N ALA A 55 -18.81 7.22 15.96
CA ALA A 55 -18.84 5.92 15.30
C ALA A 55 -20.03 5.05 15.71
N ARG A 56 -20.45 5.12 16.98
CA ARG A 56 -21.64 4.40 17.49
C ARG A 56 -22.93 4.95 16.89
N VAL A 57 -23.04 6.27 16.75
CA VAL A 57 -24.18 6.90 16.06
C VAL A 57 -24.23 6.47 14.60
N LYS A 58 -23.08 6.52 13.89
CA LYS A 58 -22.99 6.06 12.50
C LYS A 58 -23.39 4.59 12.36
N ALA A 59 -22.88 3.71 13.23
CA ALA A 59 -23.23 2.30 13.26
C ALA A 59 -24.73 2.07 13.47
N ALA A 60 -25.37 2.86 14.37
CA ALA A 60 -26.79 2.79 14.64
C ALA A 60 -27.64 3.25 13.42
N ILE A 61 -27.25 4.32 12.77
CA ILE A 61 -27.92 4.81 11.54
C ILE A 61 -27.93 3.72 10.47
N GLU A 62 -26.75 3.12 10.19
CA GLU A 62 -26.62 2.08 9.17
C GLU A 62 -27.40 0.80 9.51
N LYS A 63 -27.62 0.52 10.78
CA LYS A 63 -28.44 -0.61 11.27
C LYS A 63 -29.93 -0.29 11.36
N GLY A 64 -30.33 0.97 11.15
CA GLY A 64 -31.75 1.36 11.18
C GLY A 64 -32.36 1.48 12.59
N TYR A 65 -31.54 1.83 13.59
CA TYR A 65 -32.08 2.17 14.91
C TYR A 65 -32.80 3.53 14.86
N ASP A 66 -33.94 3.64 15.53
CA ASP A 66 -34.69 4.89 15.64
C ASP A 66 -34.18 5.75 16.82
N THR A 67 -33.82 5.09 17.92
CA THR A 67 -33.33 5.72 19.16
C THR A 67 -32.03 5.07 19.63
N ILE A 68 -31.26 5.81 20.41
CA ILE A 68 -30.02 5.33 21.04
C ILE A 68 -29.90 5.88 22.47
N PRO A 69 -29.25 5.14 23.38
CA PRO A 69 -28.98 5.62 24.71
C PRO A 69 -27.91 6.72 24.69
N ALA A 70 -28.20 7.85 25.31
CA ALA A 70 -27.29 8.98 25.38
C ALA A 70 -27.27 9.59 26.78
N ILE A 71 -26.20 10.30 27.08
CA ILE A 71 -26.04 11.15 28.25
C ILE A 71 -25.86 12.59 27.79
N ARG A 72 -26.69 13.48 28.31
CA ARG A 72 -26.59 14.92 28.01
C ARG A 72 -25.72 15.59 29.06
N THR A 73 -24.80 16.46 28.58
CA THR A 73 -23.92 17.27 29.42
C THR A 73 -24.23 18.75 29.27
N GLU A 74 -23.78 19.55 30.25
CA GLU A 74 -23.89 21.01 30.18
C GLU A 74 -22.68 21.68 29.49
N LEU A 75 -21.74 20.88 28.96
CA LEU A 75 -20.55 21.41 28.29
C LEU A 75 -20.91 22.17 27.03
N THR A 76 -20.22 23.32 26.83
CA THR A 76 -20.45 24.20 25.67
C THR A 76 -19.17 24.93 25.26
N GLY A 77 -19.11 25.38 24.01
CA GLY A 77 -17.97 26.16 23.49
C GLY A 77 -16.65 25.39 23.63
N ASP A 78 -15.64 26.09 24.12
CA ASP A 78 -14.28 25.54 24.24
C ASP A 78 -14.19 24.31 25.18
N GLU A 79 -15.03 24.23 26.19
CA GLU A 79 -15.08 23.07 27.09
C GLU A 79 -15.62 21.84 26.37
N ALA A 80 -16.62 22.00 25.51
CA ALA A 80 -17.14 20.90 24.69
C ALA A 80 -16.11 20.45 23.64
N ASP A 81 -15.44 21.41 22.97
CA ASP A 81 -14.35 21.13 22.03
C ASP A 81 -13.19 20.40 22.72
N ALA A 82 -12.79 20.84 23.93
CA ALA A 82 -11.73 20.22 24.71
C ALA A 82 -12.10 18.79 25.15
N TYR A 83 -13.34 18.59 25.60
CA TYR A 83 -13.84 17.27 25.99
C TYR A 83 -13.84 16.30 24.79
N LEU A 84 -14.32 16.73 23.62
CA LEU A 84 -14.30 15.94 22.38
C LEU A 84 -12.89 15.50 22.03
N LEU A 85 -11.91 16.40 22.10
CA LEU A 85 -10.51 16.05 21.84
C LEU A 85 -9.93 15.12 22.90
N ALA A 86 -10.25 15.36 24.18
CA ALA A 86 -9.77 14.54 25.28
C ALA A 86 -10.31 13.10 25.21
N ASP A 87 -11.61 12.91 24.97
CA ASP A 87 -12.23 11.58 24.80
C ASP A 87 -11.57 10.80 23.68
N ASN A 88 -11.33 11.46 22.55
CA ASN A 88 -10.65 10.84 21.42
C ASN A 88 -9.18 10.49 21.70
N ARG A 89 -8.45 11.33 22.47
CA ARG A 89 -6.99 11.19 22.64
C ARG A 89 -6.60 10.35 23.84
N LEU A 90 -7.31 10.46 24.95
CA LEU A 90 -6.92 9.76 26.18
C LEU A 90 -6.99 8.23 26.05
N SER A 91 -7.96 7.73 25.29
CA SER A 91 -8.05 6.31 24.97
C SER A 91 -6.86 5.82 24.15
N ASP A 92 -6.32 6.69 23.27
CA ASP A 92 -5.21 6.36 22.37
C ASP A 92 -3.82 6.43 23.08
N ILE A 93 -3.72 6.92 24.31
CA ILE A 93 -2.44 7.06 25.03
C ILE A 93 -2.05 5.82 25.84
N ALA A 94 -3.03 5.05 26.29
CA ALA A 94 -2.79 3.90 27.15
C ALA A 94 -2.29 2.68 26.34
N PRO A 95 -1.02 2.22 26.52
CA PRO A 95 -0.56 1.01 25.88
C PRO A 95 -1.19 -0.23 26.50
N TYR A 96 -1.35 -1.28 25.71
CA TYR A 96 -1.73 -2.59 26.22
C TYR A 96 -0.57 -3.30 26.90
N ASP A 97 -0.85 -4.00 28.00
CA ASP A 97 0.03 -5.06 28.51
C ASP A 97 -0.08 -6.26 27.56
N ARG A 98 1.02 -6.58 26.88
CA ARG A 98 1.04 -7.55 25.78
C ARG A 98 0.79 -8.97 26.25
N ASP A 99 1.37 -9.34 27.40
CA ASP A 99 1.26 -10.70 27.92
C ASP A 99 -0.18 -10.98 28.36
N ILE A 100 -0.78 -10.01 29.03
CA ILE A 100 -2.19 -10.09 29.45
C ILE A 100 -3.13 -10.08 28.25
N LEU A 101 -2.84 -9.25 27.24
CA LEU A 101 -3.65 -9.19 26.02
C LEU A 101 -3.58 -10.50 25.22
N ALA A 102 -2.38 -11.08 25.08
CA ALA A 102 -2.19 -12.37 24.41
C ALA A 102 -2.94 -13.50 25.11
N GLU A 103 -2.86 -13.57 26.46
CA GLU A 103 -3.59 -14.53 27.25
C GLU A 103 -5.10 -14.38 27.06
N LEU A 104 -5.63 -13.17 27.18
CA LEU A 104 -7.06 -12.90 26.98
C LEU A 104 -7.55 -13.29 25.58
N LEU A 105 -6.80 -12.95 24.52
CA LEU A 105 -7.17 -13.27 23.14
C LEU A 105 -7.10 -14.77 22.85
N SER A 106 -6.15 -15.50 23.46
CA SER A 106 -6.03 -16.95 23.31
C SER A 106 -7.19 -17.72 23.97
N ASP A 107 -7.72 -17.19 25.05
CA ASP A 107 -8.80 -17.82 25.82
C ASP A 107 -10.19 -17.52 25.26
N LEU A 108 -10.30 -16.53 24.36
CA LEU A 108 -11.58 -16.17 23.77
C LEU A 108 -12.02 -17.16 22.68
N PRO A 109 -13.31 -17.57 22.66
CA PRO A 109 -13.90 -18.21 21.49
C PRO A 109 -13.73 -17.35 20.23
N LYS A 110 -13.52 -17.99 19.09
CA LYS A 110 -13.22 -17.30 17.82
C LYS A 110 -14.24 -16.23 17.43
N ASP A 111 -15.54 -16.50 17.65
CA ASP A 111 -16.65 -15.57 17.40
C ASP A 111 -16.57 -14.31 18.26
N LEU A 112 -16.03 -14.41 19.48
CA LEU A 112 -15.81 -13.28 20.36
C LEU A 112 -14.50 -12.55 20.04
N ALA A 113 -13.44 -13.27 19.70
CA ALA A 113 -12.17 -12.67 19.29
C ALA A 113 -12.34 -11.75 18.05
N GLU A 114 -13.15 -12.15 17.06
CA GLU A 114 -13.46 -11.33 15.88
C GLU A 114 -14.15 -9.99 16.18
N ILE A 115 -14.78 -9.83 17.35
CA ILE A 115 -15.47 -8.60 17.76
C ILE A 115 -14.53 -7.64 18.49
N THR A 116 -13.39 -8.13 18.97
CA THR A 116 -12.43 -7.32 19.74
C THR A 116 -11.76 -6.22 18.92
N GLY A 117 -11.75 -6.38 17.59
CA GLY A 117 -11.05 -5.48 16.68
C GLY A 117 -9.63 -5.91 16.36
N PHE A 118 -9.11 -6.95 17.02
CA PHE A 118 -7.84 -7.57 16.65
C PHE A 118 -8.07 -8.59 15.53
N ASP A 119 -7.33 -8.46 14.45
CA ASP A 119 -7.35 -9.46 13.38
C ASP A 119 -6.48 -10.67 13.73
N GLN A 120 -6.63 -11.77 12.98
CA GLN A 120 -5.92 -13.00 13.26
C GLN A 120 -4.39 -12.82 13.22
N VAL A 121 -3.89 -11.94 12.36
CA VAL A 121 -2.45 -11.66 12.24
C VAL A 121 -1.92 -10.96 13.49
N GLN A 122 -2.68 -10.02 14.02
CA GLN A 122 -2.36 -9.33 15.28
C GLN A 122 -2.39 -10.29 16.46
N VAL A 123 -3.39 -11.19 16.51
CA VAL A 123 -3.47 -12.23 17.54
C VAL A 123 -2.28 -13.19 17.46
N ASP A 124 -1.96 -13.68 16.25
CA ASP A 124 -0.83 -14.60 16.03
C ASP A 124 0.51 -13.94 16.41
N ALA A 125 0.70 -12.66 16.07
CA ALA A 125 1.89 -11.90 16.43
C ALA A 125 2.00 -11.65 17.95
N LEU A 126 0.89 -11.37 18.62
CA LEU A 126 0.86 -11.28 20.09
C LEU A 126 1.24 -12.61 20.75
N LEU A 127 0.70 -13.73 20.26
CA LEU A 127 0.94 -15.07 20.79
C LEU A 127 2.38 -15.57 20.51
N SER A 128 2.99 -15.14 19.39
CA SER A 128 4.37 -15.49 19.07
C SER A 128 5.41 -14.64 19.82
N GLY A 129 4.98 -13.63 20.59
CA GLY A 129 5.89 -12.70 21.28
C GLY A 129 6.58 -11.72 20.34
N GLU A 130 6.08 -11.57 19.13
CA GLU A 130 6.59 -10.62 18.14
C GLU A 130 6.23 -9.18 18.52
N ASP A 131 7.17 -8.25 18.29
CA ASP A 131 6.88 -6.83 18.47
C ASP A 131 5.87 -6.35 17.43
N ILE A 132 4.63 -6.10 17.84
CA ILE A 132 3.66 -5.37 17.01
C ILE A 132 3.99 -3.89 17.16
N PRO A 133 4.55 -3.23 16.12
CA PRO A 133 4.75 -1.80 16.21
C PRO A 133 3.38 -1.13 16.26
N ASP A 134 3.10 -0.42 17.37
CA ASP A 134 1.94 0.45 17.54
C ASP A 134 0.59 -0.15 17.09
N ILE A 135 -0.01 -0.98 17.95
CA ILE A 135 -1.40 -1.47 17.78
C ILE A 135 -2.33 -0.30 17.47
N ASP A 136 -2.12 0.86 18.09
CA ASP A 136 -2.93 2.06 17.91
C ASP A 136 -2.73 2.70 16.52
N LYS A 137 -1.57 2.54 15.89
CA LYS A 137 -1.31 2.98 14.52
C LYS A 137 -1.97 2.07 13.49
N PHE A 138 -2.10 0.78 13.77
CA PHE A 138 -2.79 -0.18 12.91
C PHE A 138 -4.30 0.08 12.85
N ILE A 139 -4.90 0.54 13.92
CA ILE A 139 -6.33 0.90 13.96
C ILE A 139 -6.58 2.21 13.19
N SER A 140 -5.61 3.14 13.18
CA SER A 140 -5.71 4.40 12.44
C SER A 140 -5.35 4.30 10.96
N ASP A 141 -4.54 3.30 10.57
CA ASP A 141 -4.08 3.08 9.20
C ASP A 141 -4.96 2.15 8.35
N SER A 142 -6.08 1.66 8.88
CA SER A 142 -7.17 1.19 8.03
C SER A 142 -7.78 2.41 7.32
N GLN A 143 -7.02 2.95 6.38
CA GLN A 143 -7.40 4.09 5.56
C GLN A 143 -8.69 3.77 4.81
N PRO A 144 -9.62 4.73 4.73
CA PRO A 144 -10.79 4.58 3.89
C PRO A 144 -10.37 4.42 2.42
N GLU A 145 -11.14 3.63 1.71
CA GLU A 145 -11.17 3.55 0.26
C GLU A 145 -11.40 4.93 -0.35
N ASN A 146 -10.34 5.71 -0.52
CA ASN A 146 -10.29 6.87 -1.38
C ASN A 146 -8.84 7.24 -1.70
N GLN A 147 -8.07 6.23 -2.11
CA GLN A 147 -6.92 6.48 -2.94
C GLN A 147 -7.34 6.25 -4.40
N ARG A 148 -7.91 7.26 -4.99
CA ARG A 148 -7.77 7.47 -6.42
C ARG A 148 -6.34 7.96 -6.60
N VAL A 149 -5.41 7.19 -6.96
CA VAL A 149 -5.04 6.47 -7.81
C VAL A 149 -3.96 6.35 -8.73
N CYS A 150 -3.41 5.65 -9.19
CA CYS A 150 -3.25 4.95 -10.42
C CYS A 150 -4.44 4.00 -10.50
N GLU A 151 -5.16 3.94 -11.60
CA GLU A 151 -6.30 3.04 -11.75
C GLU A 151 -5.84 1.65 -11.31
N SER A 152 -6.42 1.14 -10.22
CA SER A 152 -6.07 -0.15 -9.68
C SER A 152 -6.26 -1.18 -10.79
N ASP A 153 -5.22 -1.92 -11.07
CA ASP A 153 -5.28 -3.00 -12.03
C ASP A 153 -6.06 -4.16 -11.39
N GLU A 154 -7.36 -4.20 -11.61
CA GLU A 154 -8.26 -5.24 -11.13
C GLU A 154 -8.15 -6.53 -11.95
N PHE A 155 -6.96 -6.82 -12.47
CA PHE A 155 -6.73 -8.04 -13.22
C PHE A 155 -6.51 -9.22 -12.27
N PHE A 156 -7.38 -10.21 -12.33
CA PHE A 156 -7.25 -11.49 -11.61
C PHE A 156 -6.66 -12.55 -12.54
N GLU A 157 -5.72 -13.33 -12.03
CA GLU A 157 -5.18 -14.48 -12.75
C GLU A 157 -6.31 -15.51 -12.96
N PRO A 158 -6.61 -15.92 -14.20
CA PRO A 158 -7.58 -16.99 -14.44
C PRO A 158 -7.03 -18.33 -13.94
N GLU A 159 -7.90 -19.20 -13.38
CA GLU A 159 -7.51 -20.52 -12.87
C GLU A 159 -6.93 -21.43 -13.96
N ASN A 160 -7.29 -21.22 -15.22
CA ASN A 160 -6.79 -21.98 -16.37
C ASN A 160 -6.42 -21.03 -17.50
N ILE A 161 -5.16 -21.07 -17.92
CA ILE A 161 -4.64 -20.31 -19.05
C ILE A 161 -4.50 -21.26 -20.23
N ASN A 162 -5.14 -20.92 -21.36
CA ASN A 162 -4.94 -21.62 -22.63
C ASN A 162 -4.11 -20.74 -23.56
N THR A 163 -2.95 -21.22 -24.00
CA THR A 163 -2.05 -20.43 -24.84
C THR A 163 -1.52 -21.21 -26.02
N ASP A 164 -1.41 -20.54 -27.16
CA ASP A 164 -0.69 -21.02 -28.35
C ASP A 164 0.73 -20.45 -28.44
N ILE A 165 1.15 -19.59 -27.48
CA ILE A 165 2.47 -18.96 -27.44
C ILE A 165 3.54 -20.03 -27.17
N LYS A 166 4.60 -20.01 -27.96
CA LYS A 166 5.74 -20.95 -27.87
C LYS A 166 7.03 -20.22 -27.57
N TYR A 167 8.01 -20.94 -27.08
CA TYR A 167 9.35 -20.40 -26.87
C TYR A 167 9.89 -19.77 -28.14
N GLY A 168 10.36 -18.54 -28.05
CA GLY A 168 10.83 -17.72 -29.12
C GLY A 168 9.77 -16.88 -29.83
N ASP A 169 8.49 -17.05 -29.54
CA ASP A 169 7.43 -16.21 -30.10
C ASP A 169 7.46 -14.80 -29.51
N ILE A 170 7.16 -13.82 -30.37
CA ILE A 170 7.06 -12.40 -29.98
C ILE A 170 5.61 -11.97 -30.08
N VAL A 171 5.10 -11.36 -29.01
CA VAL A 171 3.81 -10.70 -28.98
C VAL A 171 4.02 -9.20 -28.93
N GLU A 172 3.42 -8.47 -29.87
CA GLU A 172 3.50 -7.00 -29.95
C GLU A 172 2.10 -6.41 -29.74
N ILE A 173 1.97 -5.54 -28.74
CA ILE A 173 0.72 -4.84 -28.41
C ILE A 173 1.08 -3.37 -28.21
N GLU A 174 0.75 -2.51 -29.17
CA GLU A 174 1.13 -1.09 -29.18
C GLU A 174 2.64 -0.90 -28.95
N LYS A 175 3.03 -0.30 -27.81
CA LYS A 175 4.42 -0.05 -27.43
C LYS A 175 5.03 -1.17 -26.59
N ILE A 176 4.30 -2.23 -26.32
CA ILE A 176 4.75 -3.37 -25.53
C ILE A 176 5.20 -4.48 -26.48
N LYS A 177 6.41 -4.97 -26.26
CA LYS A 177 6.99 -6.10 -27.01
C LYS A 177 7.43 -7.17 -26.04
N LEU A 178 6.75 -8.31 -26.06
CA LEU A 178 6.98 -9.45 -25.19
C LEU A 178 7.54 -10.62 -25.99
N ILE A 179 8.62 -11.24 -25.52
CA ILE A 179 9.13 -12.50 -26.05
C ILE A 179 8.99 -13.62 -25.02
N CYS A 180 8.50 -14.76 -25.46
CA CYS A 180 8.54 -15.98 -24.66
C CYS A 180 9.95 -16.59 -24.75
N GLY A 181 10.74 -16.52 -23.66
CA GLY A 181 12.12 -16.98 -23.72
C GLY A 181 12.88 -16.86 -22.41
N ASP A 182 14.13 -17.35 -22.43
CA ASP A 182 15.04 -17.26 -21.30
C ASP A 182 15.87 -15.97 -21.39
N SER A 183 15.84 -15.18 -20.34
CA SER A 183 16.57 -13.90 -20.25
C SER A 183 18.11 -14.05 -20.20
N THR A 184 18.61 -15.27 -20.01
CA THR A 184 20.04 -15.60 -20.09
C THR A 184 20.50 -15.93 -21.51
N ASP A 185 19.56 -16.14 -22.44
CA ASP A 185 19.85 -16.43 -23.84
C ASP A 185 20.02 -15.13 -24.65
N SER A 186 21.25 -14.85 -25.05
CA SER A 186 21.57 -13.67 -25.84
C SER A 186 20.85 -13.61 -27.19
N THR A 187 20.44 -14.74 -27.75
CA THR A 187 19.69 -14.80 -29.01
C THR A 187 18.24 -14.32 -28.80
N ILE A 188 17.64 -14.65 -27.67
CA ILE A 188 16.32 -14.18 -27.26
C ILE A 188 16.36 -12.67 -27.05
N ILE A 189 17.36 -12.17 -26.30
CA ILE A 189 17.54 -10.73 -26.08
C ILE A 189 17.72 -9.98 -27.40
N SER A 190 18.60 -10.47 -28.27
CA SER A 190 18.87 -9.85 -29.57
C SER A 190 17.65 -9.85 -30.48
N LYS A 191 16.84 -10.92 -30.46
CA LYS A 191 15.60 -11.05 -31.23
C LYS A 191 14.54 -10.05 -30.73
N LEU A 192 14.37 -9.92 -29.39
CA LEU A 192 13.44 -8.99 -28.78
C LEU A 192 13.79 -7.56 -29.13
N LEU A 193 15.04 -7.19 -28.91
CA LEU A 193 15.50 -5.81 -29.08
C LEU A 193 15.60 -5.40 -30.56
N ASN A 194 15.95 -6.30 -31.45
CA ASN A 194 16.05 -6.03 -32.90
C ASN A 194 16.76 -4.69 -33.20
N GLY A 195 17.88 -4.43 -32.53
CA GLY A 195 18.66 -3.21 -32.65
C GLY A 195 18.22 -2.02 -31.78
N ASN A 196 17.13 -2.13 -31.04
CA ASN A 196 16.75 -1.12 -30.04
C ASN A 196 17.70 -1.19 -28.84
N VAL A 197 17.94 -0.03 -28.22
CA VAL A 197 18.73 0.09 -26.99
C VAL A 197 17.82 0.69 -25.90
N PRO A 198 17.29 -0.11 -24.97
CA PRO A 198 16.48 0.41 -23.89
C PRO A 198 17.33 1.27 -22.95
N GLU A 199 16.73 2.33 -22.37
CA GLU A 199 17.44 3.23 -21.47
C GLU A 199 17.39 2.76 -20.01
N LEU A 200 16.36 2.01 -19.62
CA LEU A 200 16.15 1.56 -18.25
C LEU A 200 16.01 0.04 -18.19
N LEU A 201 16.81 -0.58 -17.35
CA LEU A 201 16.66 -1.98 -16.94
C LEU A 201 15.80 -2.06 -15.69
N PHE A 202 14.64 -2.70 -15.79
CA PHE A 202 13.82 -3.08 -14.66
C PHE A 202 14.18 -4.50 -14.24
N PHE A 203 14.90 -4.67 -13.12
CA PHE A 203 15.55 -5.92 -12.78
C PHE A 203 15.01 -6.53 -11.48
N ASP A 204 14.13 -7.52 -11.63
CA ASP A 204 13.49 -8.25 -10.54
C ASP A 204 13.60 -9.77 -10.74
N PRO A 205 14.82 -10.34 -10.65
CA PRO A 205 15.02 -11.77 -10.90
C PRO A 205 14.39 -12.63 -9.80
N PRO A 206 14.05 -13.89 -10.08
CA PRO A 206 13.76 -14.89 -9.06
C PRO A 206 14.94 -15.00 -8.09
N TYR A 207 14.75 -14.54 -6.83
CA TYR A 207 15.86 -14.33 -5.88
C TYR A 207 16.66 -15.58 -5.54
N GLU A 208 16.04 -16.77 -5.59
CA GLU A 208 16.68 -18.04 -5.26
C GLU A 208 17.69 -18.51 -6.31
N SER A 209 17.73 -17.91 -7.50
CA SER A 209 18.58 -18.31 -8.61
C SER A 209 19.80 -17.38 -8.72
N GLU A 210 20.93 -17.75 -8.12
CA GLU A 210 22.15 -16.91 -8.12
C GLU A 210 22.65 -16.58 -9.54
N GLU A 211 22.48 -17.49 -10.49
CA GLU A 211 22.91 -17.30 -11.89
C GLU A 211 22.18 -16.13 -12.58
N LEU A 212 20.91 -15.89 -12.22
CA LEU A 212 20.09 -14.84 -12.84
C LEU A 212 20.49 -13.43 -12.39
N TRP A 213 21.29 -13.32 -11.33
CA TRP A 213 21.86 -12.03 -10.90
C TRP A 213 23.00 -11.56 -11.80
N GLN A 214 23.49 -12.39 -12.72
CA GLN A 214 24.50 -12.03 -13.71
C GLN A 214 23.81 -11.52 -14.99
N CYS A 215 23.18 -10.35 -14.89
CA CYS A 215 22.47 -9.76 -16.03
C CYS A 215 23.45 -9.34 -17.13
N GLN A 216 23.19 -9.79 -18.36
CA GLN A 216 23.99 -9.41 -19.56
C GLN A 216 23.48 -8.13 -20.24
N ILE A 217 22.33 -7.62 -19.81
CA ILE A 217 21.72 -6.42 -20.35
C ILE A 217 22.31 -5.22 -19.60
N LYS A 218 22.96 -4.32 -20.36
CA LYS A 218 23.52 -3.07 -19.83
C LYS A 218 22.71 -1.90 -20.33
N THR A 219 22.40 -1.01 -19.41
CA THR A 219 21.68 0.24 -19.64
C THR A 219 22.33 1.32 -18.78
N ASP A 220 22.11 2.58 -19.10
CA ASP A 220 22.65 3.71 -18.31
C ASP A 220 21.89 3.89 -16.98
N LYS A 221 20.71 3.27 -16.85
CA LYS A 221 19.84 3.34 -15.69
C LYS A 221 19.30 1.96 -15.37
N SER A 222 19.14 1.64 -14.07
CA SER A 222 18.42 0.44 -13.66
C SER A 222 17.61 0.64 -12.39
N ILE A 223 16.55 -0.16 -12.23
CA ILE A 223 15.82 -0.35 -10.99
C ILE A 223 16.02 -1.80 -10.59
N VAL A 224 16.78 -2.03 -9.52
CA VAL A 224 17.12 -3.38 -9.05
C VAL A 224 16.34 -3.68 -7.79
N PHE A 225 15.53 -4.72 -7.83
CA PHE A 225 14.72 -5.14 -6.68
C PHE A 225 15.41 -6.19 -5.84
N SER A 226 15.14 -6.16 -4.53
CA SER A 226 15.66 -7.13 -3.59
C SER A 226 14.75 -7.30 -2.37
N ASP A 227 14.84 -8.45 -1.75
CA ASP A 227 14.47 -8.63 -0.35
C ASP A 227 15.74 -8.53 0.54
N SER A 228 15.52 -8.52 1.86
CA SER A 228 16.64 -8.42 2.82
C SER A 228 17.61 -9.61 2.80
N LYS A 229 17.19 -10.77 2.30
CA LYS A 229 18.04 -11.97 2.17
C LYS A 229 19.02 -11.84 1.02
N HIS A 230 18.59 -11.21 -0.09
CA HIS A 230 19.33 -11.17 -1.35
C HIS A 230 19.93 -9.78 -1.64
N ILE A 231 19.93 -8.87 -0.67
CA ILE A 231 20.47 -7.52 -0.81
C ILE A 231 21.91 -7.49 -1.31
N LYS A 232 22.73 -8.49 -0.94
CA LYS A 232 24.10 -8.61 -1.44
C LYS A 232 24.15 -8.75 -2.96
N ASN A 233 23.29 -9.58 -3.52
CA ASN A 233 23.23 -9.81 -4.97
C ASN A 233 22.74 -8.56 -5.69
N ALA A 234 21.72 -7.90 -5.16
CA ALA A 234 21.23 -6.63 -5.71
C ALA A 234 22.30 -5.54 -5.68
N MET A 235 23.05 -5.43 -4.59
CA MET A 235 24.16 -4.48 -4.48
C MET A 235 25.28 -4.79 -5.47
N MET A 236 25.56 -6.05 -5.79
CA MET A 236 26.55 -6.40 -6.82
C MET A 236 26.16 -5.86 -8.19
N VAL A 237 24.87 -5.83 -8.51
CA VAL A 237 24.35 -5.20 -9.73
C VAL A 237 24.39 -3.68 -9.61
N ALA A 238 23.89 -3.13 -8.51
CA ALA A 238 23.81 -1.69 -8.26
C ALA A 238 25.18 -1.00 -8.26
N MET A 239 26.20 -1.64 -7.70
CA MET A 239 27.58 -1.09 -7.65
C MET A 239 28.26 -0.96 -9.02
N GLN A 240 27.63 -1.40 -10.11
CA GLN A 240 28.12 -1.15 -11.47
C GLN A 240 27.80 0.28 -11.94
N TYR A 241 26.93 1.00 -11.22
CA TYR A 241 26.48 2.35 -11.52
C TYR A 241 27.10 3.36 -10.55
N GLN A 242 27.17 4.61 -10.98
CA GLN A 242 27.82 5.67 -10.20
C GLN A 242 26.92 6.23 -9.10
N TYR A 243 25.61 6.32 -9.35
CA TYR A 243 24.64 6.87 -8.42
C TYR A 243 23.63 5.79 -8.04
N ILE A 244 23.35 5.64 -6.74
CA ILE A 244 22.44 4.64 -6.20
C ILE A 244 21.50 5.31 -5.20
N TYR A 245 20.20 5.17 -5.41
CA TYR A 245 19.15 5.66 -4.52
C TYR A 245 18.31 4.47 -4.07
N GLU A 246 18.11 4.31 -2.76
CA GLU A 246 17.27 3.23 -2.21
C GLU A 246 15.84 3.72 -1.99
N PHE A 247 14.87 2.93 -2.45
CA PHE A 247 13.47 3.03 -2.12
C PHE A 247 13.01 1.75 -1.43
N VAL A 248 12.20 1.89 -0.40
CA VAL A 248 11.71 0.78 0.42
C VAL A 248 10.21 0.65 0.27
N TRP A 249 9.76 -0.53 -0.15
CA TRP A 249 8.36 -0.89 -0.05
C TRP A 249 8.12 -1.60 1.29
N ASP A 250 7.46 -0.92 2.21
CA ASP A 250 6.94 -1.50 3.43
C ASP A 250 5.68 -2.31 3.07
N THR A 251 5.80 -3.63 3.14
CA THR A 251 4.73 -4.55 2.75
C THR A 251 3.65 -4.70 3.81
N VAL A 252 3.80 -4.00 4.96
CA VAL A 252 2.92 -4.06 6.14
C VAL A 252 2.87 -5.44 6.80
N LEU A 253 3.13 -6.51 6.05
CA LEU A 253 3.22 -7.89 6.55
C LEU A 253 4.68 -8.28 6.74
N SER A 254 4.99 -8.85 7.89
CA SER A 254 6.31 -9.41 8.20
C SER A 254 6.33 -10.92 7.97
N TRP A 255 7.51 -11.46 7.60
CA TRP A 255 7.74 -12.91 7.55
C TRP A 255 8.72 -13.31 8.62
N TYR A 256 8.32 -14.26 9.45
CA TYR A 256 9.22 -14.94 10.36
C TYR A 256 10.08 -15.93 9.59
N LEU A 257 11.39 -15.81 9.78
CA LEU A 257 12.38 -16.78 9.30
C LEU A 257 13.29 -17.12 10.47
N GLU A 258 13.41 -18.40 10.79
CA GLU A 258 14.26 -18.88 11.85
C GLU A 258 15.71 -18.36 11.71
N ASN A 259 16.31 -17.89 12.79
CA ASN A 259 17.67 -17.35 12.85
C ASN A 259 17.94 -16.10 11.99
N ARG A 260 16.93 -15.27 11.70
CA ARG A 260 17.07 -14.02 10.94
C ARG A 260 16.17 -12.91 11.50
N PRO A 261 16.51 -11.64 11.24
CA PRO A 261 15.58 -10.54 11.51
C PRO A 261 14.27 -10.72 10.72
N ILE A 262 13.16 -10.31 11.32
CA ILE A 262 11.86 -10.31 10.66
C ILE A 262 11.89 -9.31 9.51
N CYS A 263 11.56 -9.79 8.30
CA CYS A 263 11.57 -8.98 7.10
C CYS A 263 10.17 -8.43 6.81
N ARG A 264 10.04 -7.10 6.78
CA ARG A 264 8.80 -6.39 6.52
C ARG A 264 8.85 -5.55 5.23
N HIS A 265 9.98 -5.53 4.56
CA HIS A 265 10.17 -4.63 3.43
C HIS A 265 10.82 -5.30 2.23
N ARG A 266 10.69 -4.67 1.08
CA ARG A 266 11.41 -4.91 -0.15
C ARG A 266 12.15 -3.64 -0.53
N SER A 267 13.36 -3.76 -1.06
CA SER A 267 14.12 -2.61 -1.56
C SER A 267 14.08 -2.56 -3.08
N ALA A 268 14.07 -1.33 -3.62
CA ALA A 268 14.35 -1.01 -5.00
C ALA A 268 15.52 -0.04 -5.03
N PHE A 269 16.59 -0.42 -5.71
CA PHE A 269 17.76 0.43 -5.91
C PHE A 269 17.64 1.06 -7.30
N ILE A 270 17.45 2.38 -7.35
CA ILE A 270 17.54 3.15 -8.59
C ILE A 270 19.01 3.48 -8.81
N CYS A 271 19.56 2.99 -9.89
CA CYS A 271 20.97 3.07 -10.23
C CYS A 271 21.14 3.84 -11.55
N MET A 272 22.11 4.76 -11.61
CA MET A 272 22.33 5.63 -12.74
C MET A 272 23.82 5.90 -12.94
N ASP A 273 24.28 6.01 -14.19
CA ASP A 273 25.66 6.41 -14.48
C ASP A 273 25.84 7.93 -14.42
N GLU A 274 24.79 8.71 -14.67
CA GLU A 274 24.76 10.17 -14.56
C GLU A 274 23.67 10.62 -13.59
N PRO A 275 23.86 11.75 -12.87
CA PRO A 275 22.84 12.28 -11.98
C PRO A 275 21.65 12.80 -12.80
N GLY A 276 20.47 12.25 -12.60
CA GLY A 276 19.31 12.62 -13.42
C GLY A 276 17.97 12.13 -12.88
N TYR A 277 17.94 11.70 -11.60
CA TYR A 277 16.68 11.29 -10.98
C TYR A 277 15.73 12.49 -10.84
N ASN A 278 14.55 12.36 -11.43
CA ASN A 278 13.52 13.39 -11.40
C ASN A 278 12.49 13.12 -10.29
N SER A 279 12.70 13.70 -9.12
CA SER A 279 11.77 13.55 -7.99
C SER A 279 10.38 14.18 -8.25
N ASP A 280 10.29 15.14 -9.18
CA ASP A 280 9.02 15.80 -9.53
C ASP A 280 8.15 14.93 -10.44
N ALA A 281 8.76 13.99 -11.18
CA ALA A 281 8.04 12.96 -11.93
C ALA A 281 7.69 11.73 -11.07
N CYS A 282 8.41 11.51 -9.95
CA CYS A 282 8.18 10.40 -9.04
C CYS A 282 7.09 10.77 -8.01
N VAL A 283 5.84 10.79 -8.44
CA VAL A 283 4.71 11.27 -7.65
C VAL A 283 3.64 10.20 -7.49
N ILE A 284 2.94 10.28 -6.38
CA ILE A 284 1.72 9.50 -6.09
C ILE A 284 0.58 10.46 -5.76
N ASN A 285 -0.65 10.01 -5.98
CA ASN A 285 -1.83 10.74 -5.54
C ASN A 285 -2.29 10.19 -4.18
N ASP A 286 -2.19 10.98 -3.11
CA ASP A 286 -2.67 10.60 -1.78
C ASP A 286 -4.02 11.27 -1.42
N GLY A 287 -4.63 11.98 -2.37
CA GLY A 287 -5.93 12.64 -2.22
C GLY A 287 -5.95 13.83 -1.25
N LYS A 288 -4.80 14.27 -0.73
CA LYS A 288 -4.73 15.33 0.28
C LYS A 288 -4.29 16.65 -0.35
N SER A 289 -5.07 17.71 -0.15
CA SER A 289 -4.67 19.08 -0.51
C SER A 289 -3.62 19.62 0.46
N ARG A 290 -2.53 20.19 -0.06
CA ARG A 290 -1.44 20.77 0.71
C ARG A 290 -1.24 22.23 0.36
N LYS A 291 -0.77 23.01 1.34
CA LYS A 291 -0.42 24.43 1.15
C LYS A 291 1.09 24.60 1.09
N ALA A 292 1.52 25.57 0.31
CA ALA A 292 2.92 26.00 0.32
C ALA A 292 3.37 26.36 1.74
N SER A 293 4.55 25.94 2.13
CA SER A 293 5.09 26.22 3.45
C SER A 293 6.58 26.51 3.38
N LYS A 294 7.07 27.34 4.31
CA LYS A 294 8.49 27.61 4.51
C LYS A 294 8.95 27.05 5.83
N ARG A 295 10.05 26.34 5.83
CA ARG A 295 10.68 25.80 7.03
C ARG A 295 12.11 26.27 7.13
N ASN A 296 12.43 26.95 8.23
CA ASN A 296 13.81 27.32 8.56
C ASN A 296 14.48 26.18 9.30
N THR A 297 15.67 25.78 8.87
CA THR A 297 16.51 24.77 9.52
C THR A 297 17.91 25.33 9.70
N ASN A 298 18.73 24.61 10.44
CA ASN A 298 20.17 24.97 10.60
C ASN A 298 20.96 24.90 9.27
N LEU A 299 20.39 24.29 8.24
CA LEU A 299 20.99 24.16 6.91
C LEU A 299 20.43 25.17 5.91
N GLY A 300 19.49 26.05 6.33
CA GLY A 300 18.87 27.07 5.49
C GLY A 300 17.36 27.07 5.53
N THR A 301 16.76 27.90 4.67
CA THR A 301 15.31 28.00 4.50
C THR A 301 14.87 27.12 3.33
N TYR A 302 14.00 26.15 3.61
CA TYR A 302 13.37 25.33 2.59
C TYR A 302 11.96 25.81 2.33
N THR A 303 11.63 26.02 1.06
CA THR A 303 10.26 26.31 0.61
C THR A 303 9.67 25.02 0.03
N TYR A 304 8.54 24.61 0.58
CA TYR A 304 7.74 23.54 0.00
C TYR A 304 6.68 24.17 -0.89
N GLU A 305 6.75 23.86 -2.16
CA GLU A 305 5.69 24.17 -3.12
C GLU A 305 4.88 22.88 -3.35
N PRO A 306 3.57 22.91 -3.09
CA PRO A 306 2.72 21.75 -3.34
C PRO A 306 2.67 21.48 -4.84
N LEU A 307 2.56 20.21 -5.20
CA LEU A 307 2.17 19.78 -6.55
C LEU A 307 0.66 20.03 -6.74
N ASP A 308 0.14 19.65 -7.89
CA ASP A 308 -1.30 19.69 -8.16
C ASP A 308 -2.09 18.97 -7.07
N GLU A 309 -3.39 19.30 -6.96
CA GLU A 309 -4.23 18.81 -5.87
C GLU A 309 -4.20 17.28 -5.76
N GLY A 310 -3.86 16.80 -4.56
CA GLY A 310 -3.74 15.37 -4.27
C GLY A 310 -2.41 14.72 -4.65
N LEU A 311 -1.51 15.39 -5.38
CA LEU A 311 -0.21 14.83 -5.74
C LEU A 311 0.85 15.09 -4.67
N VAL A 312 1.68 14.09 -4.41
CA VAL A 312 2.86 14.19 -3.55
C VAL A 312 4.03 13.44 -4.17
N ARG A 313 5.25 13.92 -3.91
CA ARG A 313 6.46 13.19 -4.27
C ARG A 313 6.52 11.88 -3.49
N LEU A 314 6.82 10.78 -4.16
CA LEU A 314 7.05 9.50 -3.51
C LEU A 314 8.23 9.64 -2.54
N THR A 315 8.00 9.28 -1.29
CA THR A 315 9.08 9.19 -0.31
C THR A 315 9.86 7.89 -0.51
N THR A 316 11.08 7.83 0.06
CA THR A 316 11.89 6.63 -0.01
C THR A 316 11.28 5.42 0.70
N VAL A 317 10.23 5.62 1.49
CA VAL A 317 9.46 4.54 2.11
C VAL A 317 8.02 4.62 1.61
N PHE A 318 7.54 3.54 0.98
CA PHE A 318 6.20 3.39 0.44
C PHE A 318 5.48 2.23 1.13
N GLN A 319 4.27 2.46 1.62
CA GLN A 319 3.46 1.44 2.27
C GLN A 319 2.34 0.97 1.34
N TYR A 320 2.26 -0.34 1.13
CA TYR A 320 1.20 -0.96 0.33
C TYR A 320 0.97 -2.41 0.77
N GLY A 321 -0.27 -2.75 1.14
CA GLY A 321 -0.61 -4.08 1.63
C GLY A 321 -0.62 -5.13 0.50
N LYS A 322 0.02 -6.28 0.72
CA LYS A 322 0.08 -7.39 -0.25
C LYS A 322 -1.27 -7.97 -0.66
N ASN A 323 -2.27 -7.91 0.22
CA ASN A 323 -3.61 -8.46 -0.06
C ASN A 323 -4.35 -7.73 -1.19
N LYS A 324 -3.78 -6.64 -1.70
CA LYS A 324 -4.31 -5.86 -2.83
C LYS A 324 -3.55 -6.13 -4.14
N LEU A 325 -2.56 -7.02 -4.13
CA LEU A 325 -1.79 -7.34 -5.32
C LEU A 325 -2.56 -8.31 -6.21
N PRO A 326 -2.57 -8.10 -7.54
CA PRO A 326 -3.26 -8.96 -8.49
C PRO A 326 -2.60 -10.34 -8.65
N ALA A 327 -1.36 -10.52 -8.18
CA ALA A 327 -0.60 -11.76 -8.25
C ALA A 327 0.21 -12.00 -6.98
N GLU A 328 0.46 -13.26 -6.61
CA GLU A 328 1.12 -13.67 -5.36
C GLU A 328 2.51 -13.03 -5.15
N HIS A 329 3.25 -12.77 -6.23
CA HIS A 329 4.57 -12.14 -6.21
C HIS A 329 4.63 -10.80 -6.97
N GLY A 330 3.46 -10.26 -7.34
CA GLY A 330 3.36 -8.99 -8.06
C GLY A 330 3.86 -7.81 -7.21
N LYS A 331 4.28 -6.75 -7.90
CA LYS A 331 4.56 -5.46 -7.28
C LYS A 331 3.44 -4.48 -7.61
N PRO A 332 3.09 -3.58 -6.69
CA PRO A 332 2.03 -2.60 -6.96
C PRO A 332 2.47 -1.63 -8.06
N ILE A 333 1.59 -1.41 -9.01
CA ILE A 333 1.82 -0.48 -10.14
C ILE A 333 2.05 0.93 -9.58
N GLU A 334 1.33 1.27 -8.52
CA GLU A 334 1.42 2.54 -7.79
C GLU A 334 2.82 2.82 -7.23
N TRP A 335 3.64 1.79 -7.07
CA TRP A 335 5.04 1.92 -6.69
C TRP A 335 5.96 1.91 -7.91
N ILE A 336 5.71 1.00 -8.86
CA ILE A 336 6.56 0.83 -10.06
C ILE A 336 6.52 2.05 -10.96
N THR A 337 5.31 2.54 -11.28
CA THR A 337 5.13 3.67 -12.22
C THR A 337 5.88 4.92 -11.79
N PRO A 338 5.78 5.39 -10.52
CA PRO A 338 6.56 6.54 -10.06
C PRO A 338 8.07 6.32 -10.10
N LEU A 339 8.56 5.10 -9.79
CA LEU A 339 9.99 4.79 -9.85
C LEU A 339 10.52 4.88 -11.29
N ILE A 340 9.80 4.33 -12.27
CA ILE A 340 10.15 4.42 -13.69
C ILE A 340 10.11 5.89 -14.15
N ALA A 341 9.07 6.63 -13.78
CA ALA A 341 8.94 8.05 -14.11
C ALA A 341 10.10 8.89 -13.55
N GLY A 342 10.48 8.62 -12.28
CA GLY A 342 11.63 9.27 -11.64
C GLY A 342 12.96 9.03 -12.35
N CYS A 343 13.12 7.89 -13.01
CA CYS A 343 14.30 7.61 -13.85
C CYS A 343 14.34 8.44 -15.14
N ASN A 344 13.25 9.10 -15.53
CA ASN A 344 13.13 9.86 -16.77
C ASN A 344 13.62 9.07 -18.00
N ALA A 345 13.24 7.79 -18.08
CA ALA A 345 13.63 6.89 -19.15
C ALA A 345 12.59 6.90 -20.28
N GLN A 346 13.09 6.82 -21.53
CA GLN A 346 12.22 6.81 -22.71
C GLN A 346 11.85 5.39 -23.15
N SER A 347 12.46 4.37 -22.56
CA SER A 347 12.17 2.97 -22.85
C SER A 347 12.65 2.08 -21.71
N VAL A 348 11.96 0.95 -21.50
CA VAL A 348 12.23 0.00 -20.41
C VAL A 348 12.46 -1.39 -20.99
N ILE A 349 13.40 -2.14 -20.41
CA ILE A 349 13.50 -3.59 -20.56
C ILE A 349 13.32 -4.28 -19.22
N ASP A 350 12.45 -5.29 -19.20
CA ASP A 350 12.23 -6.15 -18.04
C ASP A 350 12.48 -7.62 -18.45
N PRO A 351 13.61 -8.19 -18.03
CA PRO A 351 13.95 -9.58 -18.37
C PRO A 351 13.22 -10.63 -17.55
N PHE A 352 12.38 -10.23 -16.59
CA PHE A 352 11.62 -11.11 -15.69
C PHE A 352 10.18 -10.61 -15.51
N ALA A 353 9.45 -10.50 -16.62
CA ALA A 353 8.18 -9.77 -16.68
C ALA A 353 7.07 -10.29 -15.74
N GLY A 354 7.12 -11.56 -15.35
CA GLY A 354 6.25 -12.15 -14.33
C GLY A 354 4.76 -11.94 -14.60
N SER A 355 4.12 -11.07 -13.83
CA SER A 355 2.71 -10.71 -13.98
C SER A 355 2.45 -9.55 -14.95
N GLY A 356 3.49 -8.92 -15.52
CA GLY A 356 3.37 -7.83 -16.48
C GLY A 356 3.09 -6.44 -15.87
N ALA A 357 3.34 -6.25 -14.58
CA ALA A 357 3.12 -4.95 -13.93
C ALA A 357 3.94 -3.82 -14.58
N THR A 358 5.18 -4.13 -15.01
CA THR A 358 6.05 -3.21 -15.74
C THR A 358 5.44 -2.76 -17.06
N ALA A 359 4.76 -3.67 -17.79
CA ALA A 359 4.05 -3.32 -19.02
C ALA A 359 2.97 -2.27 -18.79
N ILE A 360 2.13 -2.48 -17.78
CA ILE A 360 1.05 -1.54 -17.44
C ILE A 360 1.62 -0.18 -17.03
N SER A 361 2.69 -0.16 -16.21
CA SER A 361 3.37 1.08 -15.84
C SER A 361 3.92 1.83 -17.06
N CYS A 362 4.51 1.12 -18.02
CA CYS A 362 5.02 1.74 -19.26
C CYS A 362 3.89 2.26 -20.16
N ILE A 363 2.73 1.58 -20.19
CA ILE A 363 1.53 2.09 -20.90
C ILE A 363 1.06 3.40 -20.28
N GLN A 364 0.96 3.48 -18.94
CA GLN A 364 0.58 4.71 -18.23
C GLN A 364 1.53 5.87 -18.54
N LEU A 365 2.82 5.58 -18.67
CA LEU A 365 3.84 6.56 -18.99
C LEU A 365 3.98 6.84 -20.50
N GLY A 366 3.30 6.07 -21.35
CA GLY A 366 3.35 6.22 -22.79
C GLY A 366 4.69 5.85 -23.43
N ILE A 367 5.52 5.02 -22.77
CA ILE A 367 6.87 4.64 -23.22
C ILE A 367 6.94 3.18 -23.69
N PRO A 368 7.85 2.82 -24.64
CA PRO A 368 8.09 1.45 -25.06
C PRO A 368 8.60 0.56 -23.93
N CYS A 369 8.12 -0.69 -23.93
CA CYS A 369 8.56 -1.70 -22.98
C CYS A 369 8.88 -3.02 -23.69
N PHE A 370 10.06 -3.56 -23.39
CA PHE A 370 10.56 -4.84 -23.88
C PHE A 370 10.54 -5.84 -22.73
N LEU A 371 9.82 -6.95 -22.90
CA LEU A 371 9.56 -7.92 -21.84
C LEU A 371 10.08 -9.29 -22.24
N ILE A 372 10.72 -9.98 -21.29
CA ILE A 372 11.07 -11.40 -21.42
C ILE A 372 10.36 -12.18 -20.31
N GLU A 373 9.66 -13.22 -20.68
CA GLU A 373 9.05 -14.14 -19.74
C GLU A 373 9.26 -15.58 -20.23
N LYS A 374 9.70 -16.46 -19.35
CA LYS A 374 10.06 -17.84 -19.72
C LYS A 374 8.86 -18.75 -19.88
N SER A 375 7.78 -18.51 -19.13
CA SER A 375 6.58 -19.32 -19.14
C SER A 375 5.61 -18.88 -20.23
N PRO A 376 5.23 -19.77 -21.18
CA PRO A 376 4.21 -19.47 -22.18
C PRO A 376 2.88 -19.02 -21.56
N ASP A 377 2.46 -19.65 -20.46
CA ASP A 377 1.20 -19.30 -19.77
C ASP A 377 1.27 -17.89 -19.21
N LYS A 378 2.40 -17.51 -18.60
CA LYS A 378 2.60 -16.13 -18.13
C LYS A 378 2.70 -15.14 -19.28
N CYS A 379 3.28 -15.50 -20.41
CA CYS A 379 3.26 -14.66 -21.60
C CYS A 379 1.84 -14.39 -22.07
N GLN A 380 0.96 -15.40 -22.08
CA GLN A 380 -0.46 -15.23 -22.39
C GLN A 380 -1.14 -14.32 -21.37
N LEU A 381 -0.89 -14.55 -20.07
CA LEU A 381 -1.42 -13.72 -18.99
C LEU A 381 -1.05 -12.25 -19.15
N ILE A 382 0.21 -11.95 -19.45
CA ILE A 382 0.70 -10.58 -19.70
C ILE A 382 -0.03 -9.98 -20.91
N SER A 383 -0.15 -10.73 -22.00
CA SER A 383 -0.85 -10.30 -23.21
C SER A 383 -2.31 -9.94 -22.92
N ASP A 384 -3.03 -10.82 -22.24
CA ASP A 384 -4.44 -10.62 -21.90
C ASP A 384 -4.63 -9.43 -20.96
N ARG A 385 -3.74 -9.27 -19.97
CA ARG A 385 -3.73 -8.16 -19.04
C ARG A 385 -3.51 -6.82 -19.76
N VAL A 386 -2.53 -6.74 -20.65
CA VAL A 386 -2.25 -5.54 -21.45
C VAL A 386 -3.44 -5.20 -22.34
N ILE A 387 -4.03 -6.18 -23.03
CA ILE A 387 -5.21 -5.98 -23.88
C ILE A 387 -6.42 -5.52 -23.06
N ALA A 388 -6.65 -6.11 -21.90
CA ALA A 388 -7.74 -5.72 -21.00
C ALA A 388 -7.55 -4.30 -20.48
N TYR A 389 -6.32 -3.92 -20.14
CA TYR A 389 -6.01 -2.57 -19.68
C TYR A 389 -6.24 -1.51 -20.77
N LEU A 390 -5.83 -1.77 -22.01
CA LEU A 390 -6.01 -0.84 -23.14
C LEU A 390 -7.47 -0.68 -23.60
N LYS A 391 -8.37 -1.58 -23.20
CA LYS A 391 -9.81 -1.51 -23.51
C LYS A 391 -10.61 -0.68 -22.49
N ARG A 392 -10.00 -0.29 -21.37
CA ARG A 392 -10.62 0.57 -20.34
C ARG A 392 -10.64 2.03 -20.78
#